data_b8025cde4aad33a9484ed64aa7928764
#
_entry.id   b8025cde4aad33a9484ed64aa7928764
#
_cell.length_a   1.000
_cell.length_b   1.000
_cell.length_c   1.000
_cell.angle_alpha   90.00
_cell.angle_beta   90.00
_cell.angle_gamma   90.00
#
_symmetry.space_group_name_H-M   'P 1'
#
loop_
_entity.id
_entity.type
_entity.pdbx_description
1 polymer ?
#
loop_
_entity_poly.entity_id
_entity_poly.type
_entity_poly.pdbx_seq_one_letter_code
_entity_poly.pdbx_strand_id
1 'polypeptide(L)'
;MEFLKKNVKGILLCLCIAIPCWILGQHFPIIGGPVFGILVGMILTLFIKDKSAFQSGITFVSKKVLQYAVILLGFGLNLTVILETGKQSLPIIVTTIATSLILAYVLHKIMHIPGNISTLVGVGSSICGGSAIAATAPVIDADDDEVAQAISVIFFFNMIAALLFPTLGGILGFSTTSGESFGIFAGTAVNDTSSVTATASTWDSLYHLGSATLDKAVTVKLTRTLAIIPITLALAFIRTRSQKAEGKKVELKKIFPMFILYFVLASVITTIATSCGISADVFTPLKTLSKFFIF
;
A
#
# COMPACT_ATOMS: atom_id res chain seq x y z
N MET A 1 -25.98 17.51 9.20
CA MET A 1 -26.39 16.57 10.29
C MET A 1 -26.81 15.20 9.81
N GLU A 2 -27.45 15.07 8.65
CA GLU A 2 -27.84 13.74 8.09
C GLU A 2 -26.67 12.80 7.77
N PHE A 3 -25.58 13.34 7.20
CA PHE A 3 -24.36 12.56 6.90
C PHE A 3 -23.80 11.89 8.15
N LEU A 4 -23.68 12.63 9.24
CA LEU A 4 -23.19 12.10 10.52
C LEU A 4 -24.12 11.01 11.08
N LYS A 5 -25.43 11.26 11.08
CA LYS A 5 -26.41 10.28 11.58
C LYS A 5 -26.36 8.95 10.82
N LYS A 6 -26.13 9.02 9.50
CA LYS A 6 -26.08 7.84 8.62
C LYS A 6 -24.79 7.03 8.76
N ASN A 7 -23.64 7.68 8.95
CA ASN A 7 -22.34 7.04 8.86
C ASN A 7 -21.68 6.77 10.23
N VAL A 8 -22.07 7.48 11.29
CA VAL A 8 -21.43 7.43 12.63
C VAL A 8 -21.29 6.01 13.16
N LYS A 9 -22.36 5.20 13.08
CA LYS A 9 -22.33 3.85 13.63
C LYS A 9 -21.25 2.98 12.98
N GLY A 10 -21.13 3.02 11.65
CA GLY A 10 -20.11 2.27 10.93
C GLY A 10 -18.70 2.83 11.15
N ILE A 11 -18.54 4.16 11.20
CA ILE A 11 -17.25 4.80 11.49
C ILE A 11 -16.78 4.43 12.90
N LEU A 12 -17.66 4.50 13.91
CA LEU A 12 -17.33 4.09 15.28
C LEU A 12 -16.93 2.62 15.37
N LEU A 13 -17.66 1.74 14.68
CA LEU A 13 -17.30 0.32 14.62
C LEU A 13 -15.89 0.14 14.04
N CYS A 14 -15.58 0.79 12.91
CA CYS A 14 -14.24 0.74 12.32
C CYS A 14 -13.17 1.26 13.29
N LEU A 15 -13.41 2.37 13.97
CA LEU A 15 -12.47 2.92 14.96
C LEU A 15 -12.28 1.99 16.16
N CYS A 16 -13.35 1.37 16.68
CA CYS A 16 -13.28 0.40 17.78
C CYS A 16 -12.45 -0.83 17.42
N ILE A 17 -12.38 -1.19 16.14
CA ILE A 17 -11.52 -2.27 15.64
C ILE A 17 -10.10 -1.73 15.39
N ALA A 18 -9.99 -0.61 14.69
CA ALA A 18 -8.71 -0.08 14.23
C ALA A 18 -7.79 0.31 15.38
N ILE A 19 -8.28 0.99 16.43
CA ILE A 19 -7.43 1.48 17.52
C ILE A 19 -6.73 0.33 18.28
N PRO A 20 -7.43 -0.69 18.79
CA PRO A 20 -6.75 -1.81 19.46
C PRO A 20 -5.79 -2.56 18.55
N CYS A 21 -6.20 -2.80 17.29
CA CYS A 21 -5.36 -3.51 16.32
C CYS A 21 -4.13 -2.68 15.92
N TRP A 22 -4.23 -1.35 15.84
CA TRP A 22 -3.10 -0.45 15.64
C TRP A 22 -2.09 -0.57 16.80
N ILE A 23 -2.56 -0.57 18.04
CA ILE A 23 -1.73 -0.74 19.22
C ILE A 23 -1.05 -2.11 19.21
N LEU A 24 -1.80 -3.18 18.91
CA LEU A 24 -1.24 -4.53 18.77
C LEU A 24 -0.18 -4.59 17.67
N GLY A 25 -0.42 -3.93 16.53
CA GLY A 25 0.55 -3.87 15.44
C GLY A 25 1.84 -3.15 15.78
N GLN A 26 1.82 -2.19 16.73
CA GLN A 26 3.04 -1.56 17.24
C GLN A 26 3.82 -2.50 18.17
N HIS A 27 3.14 -3.35 18.94
CA HIS A 27 3.78 -4.34 19.81
C HIS A 27 4.29 -5.57 19.03
N PHE A 28 3.63 -5.89 17.91
CA PHE A 28 4.00 -7.01 17.03
C PHE A 28 4.28 -6.54 15.60
N PRO A 29 5.40 -5.81 15.36
CA PRO A 29 5.69 -5.20 14.05
C PRO A 29 5.80 -6.20 12.90
N ILE A 30 6.19 -7.45 13.19
CA ILE A 30 6.34 -8.53 12.21
C ILE A 30 4.98 -8.91 11.60
N ILE A 31 3.94 -8.99 12.42
CA ILE A 31 2.58 -9.33 11.98
C ILE A 31 1.93 -8.10 11.34
N GLY A 32 2.13 -6.95 11.97
CA GLY A 32 1.54 -5.68 11.55
C GLY A 32 0.08 -5.52 11.94
N GLY A 33 -0.30 -4.30 12.17
CA GLY A 33 -1.65 -3.95 12.58
C GLY A 33 -2.76 -4.36 11.58
N PRO A 34 -2.58 -4.20 10.25
CA PRO A 34 -3.61 -4.59 9.27
C PRO A 34 -4.03 -6.05 9.36
N VAL A 35 -3.10 -6.96 9.67
CA VAL A 35 -3.43 -8.38 9.84
C VAL A 35 -4.35 -8.60 11.02
N PHE A 36 -4.08 -7.93 12.16
CA PHE A 36 -4.98 -7.97 13.31
C PHE A 36 -6.36 -7.41 12.98
N GLY A 37 -6.42 -6.28 12.25
CA GLY A 37 -7.68 -5.68 11.82
C GLY A 37 -8.52 -6.63 10.95
N ILE A 38 -7.89 -7.29 9.99
CA ILE A 38 -8.54 -8.29 9.13
C ILE A 38 -9.06 -9.47 9.96
N LEU A 39 -8.22 -10.05 10.84
CA LEU A 39 -8.62 -11.18 11.67
C LEU A 39 -9.79 -10.82 12.59
N VAL A 40 -9.72 -9.68 13.29
CA VAL A 40 -10.81 -9.20 14.13
C VAL A 40 -12.07 -8.92 13.32
N GLY A 41 -11.92 -8.29 12.15
CA GLY A 41 -13.03 -8.05 11.22
C GLY A 41 -13.70 -9.36 10.78
N MET A 42 -12.92 -10.36 10.40
CA MET A 42 -13.43 -11.69 10.03
C MET A 42 -14.20 -12.34 11.19
N ILE A 43 -13.64 -12.33 12.41
CA ILE A 43 -14.30 -12.87 13.60
C ILE A 43 -15.62 -12.14 13.87
N LEU A 44 -15.62 -10.81 13.81
CA LEU A 44 -16.83 -10.02 14.04
C LEU A 44 -17.92 -10.28 13.02
N THR A 45 -17.57 -10.61 11.77
CA THR A 45 -18.60 -10.97 10.76
C THR A 45 -19.34 -12.27 11.08
N LEU A 46 -18.77 -13.17 11.88
CA LEU A 46 -19.44 -14.38 12.34
C LEU A 46 -20.53 -14.07 13.37
N PHE A 47 -20.35 -13.00 14.15
CA PHE A 47 -21.29 -12.60 15.20
C PHE A 47 -22.32 -11.57 14.72
N ILE A 48 -21.92 -10.65 13.83
CA ILE A 48 -22.78 -9.58 13.31
C ILE A 48 -23.39 -10.04 11.98
N LYS A 49 -24.53 -10.71 12.03
CA LYS A 49 -25.25 -11.18 10.83
C LYS A 49 -25.91 -10.03 10.06
N ASP A 50 -26.50 -9.04 10.76
CA ASP A 50 -27.09 -7.86 10.14
C ASP A 50 -26.14 -6.67 10.15
N LYS A 51 -25.60 -6.35 8.97
CA LYS A 51 -24.65 -5.25 8.75
C LYS A 51 -25.34 -3.97 8.29
N SER A 52 -26.65 -3.97 8.07
CA SER A 52 -27.39 -2.85 7.44
C SER A 52 -27.19 -1.52 8.16
N ALA A 53 -27.15 -1.54 9.50
CA ALA A 53 -26.97 -0.35 10.33
C ALA A 53 -25.55 0.26 10.24
N PHE A 54 -24.55 -0.51 9.86
CA PHE A 54 -23.13 -0.10 9.81
C PHE A 54 -22.64 0.10 8.39
N GLN A 55 -23.29 -0.49 7.39
CA GLN A 55 -22.85 -0.57 5.99
C GLN A 55 -22.49 0.79 5.39
N SER A 56 -23.30 1.82 5.63
CA SER A 56 -23.04 3.16 5.08
C SER A 56 -21.73 3.76 5.60
N GLY A 57 -21.45 3.61 6.90
CA GLY A 57 -20.22 4.09 7.51
C GLY A 57 -19.01 3.26 7.11
N ILE A 58 -19.14 1.94 7.02
CA ILE A 58 -18.09 1.04 6.54
C ILE A 58 -17.71 1.42 5.10
N THR A 59 -18.69 1.58 4.20
CA THR A 59 -18.44 2.01 2.81
C THR A 59 -17.81 3.39 2.73
N PHE A 60 -18.16 4.32 3.63
CA PHE A 60 -17.50 5.62 3.69
C PHE A 60 -16.02 5.49 4.08
N VAL A 61 -15.71 4.66 5.08
CA VAL A 61 -14.33 4.43 5.53
C VAL A 61 -13.54 3.73 4.43
N SER A 62 -14.02 2.64 3.87
CA SER A 62 -13.32 1.85 2.86
C SER A 62 -13.05 2.63 1.56
N LYS A 63 -13.93 3.58 1.18
CA LYS A 63 -13.76 4.35 -0.06
C LYS A 63 -13.17 5.74 0.14
N LYS A 64 -13.67 6.52 1.10
CA LYS A 64 -13.26 7.93 1.26
C LYS A 64 -12.08 8.12 2.18
N VAL A 65 -12.10 7.46 3.35
CA VAL A 65 -10.96 7.55 4.29
C VAL A 65 -9.72 6.95 3.66
N LEU A 66 -9.87 5.86 2.91
CA LEU A 66 -8.79 5.23 2.17
C LEU A 66 -8.19 6.18 1.09
N GLN A 67 -9.02 6.95 0.36
CA GLN A 67 -8.53 7.98 -0.56
C GLN A 67 -7.74 9.08 0.17
N TYR A 68 -8.22 9.53 1.34
CA TYR A 68 -7.50 10.51 2.15
C TYR A 68 -6.16 9.96 2.65
N ALA A 69 -6.12 8.67 3.02
CA ALA A 69 -4.88 8.00 3.39
C ALA A 69 -3.84 8.06 2.27
N VAL A 70 -4.25 7.79 1.02
CA VAL A 70 -3.35 7.87 -0.15
C VAL A 70 -2.83 9.29 -0.35
N ILE A 71 -3.66 10.32 -0.20
CA ILE A 71 -3.23 11.73 -0.30
C ILE A 71 -2.18 12.03 0.77
N LEU A 72 -2.44 11.66 2.02
CA LEU A 72 -1.52 11.89 3.14
C LEU A 72 -0.20 11.12 2.98
N LEU A 73 -0.22 9.96 2.29
CA LEU A 73 1.00 9.21 1.98
C LEU A 73 1.99 10.04 1.15
N GLY A 74 1.48 10.92 0.28
CA GLY A 74 2.30 11.83 -0.52
C GLY A 74 3.24 12.70 0.30
N PHE A 75 2.84 13.13 1.50
CA PHE A 75 3.70 13.87 2.41
C PHE A 75 4.89 13.07 2.97
N GLY A 76 4.90 11.76 2.80
CA GLY A 76 6.06 10.93 3.12
C GLY A 76 7.09 10.80 2.00
N LEU A 77 6.89 11.46 0.85
CA LEU A 77 7.70 11.30 -0.35
C LEU A 77 8.47 12.57 -0.67
N ASN A 78 9.80 12.46 -0.71
CA ASN A 78 10.69 13.50 -1.25
C ASN A 78 11.18 13.08 -2.64
N LEU A 79 10.72 13.78 -3.67
CA LEU A 79 11.01 13.44 -5.06
C LEU A 79 12.49 13.59 -5.42
N THR A 80 13.22 14.52 -4.79
CA THR A 80 14.65 14.70 -5.03
C THR A 80 15.45 13.50 -4.55
N VAL A 81 15.22 13.08 -3.29
CA VAL A 81 15.88 11.89 -2.71
C VAL A 81 15.56 10.63 -3.53
N ILE A 82 14.32 10.52 -3.99
CA ILE A 82 13.87 9.39 -4.81
C ILE A 82 14.60 9.38 -6.17
N LEU A 83 14.77 10.53 -6.82
CA LEU A 83 15.45 10.61 -8.11
C LEU A 83 16.95 10.30 -7.98
N GLU A 84 17.60 10.74 -6.91
CA GLU A 84 19.03 10.49 -6.66
C GLU A 84 19.29 9.01 -6.36
N THR A 85 18.51 8.41 -5.47
CA THR A 85 18.71 7.01 -5.04
C THR A 85 18.10 6.02 -6.03
N GLY A 86 17.08 6.45 -6.77
CA GLY A 86 16.31 5.62 -7.70
C GLY A 86 17.12 5.14 -8.90
N LYS A 87 18.16 5.86 -9.33
CA LYS A 87 18.94 5.50 -10.54
C LYS A 87 19.49 4.08 -10.49
N GLN A 88 19.98 3.63 -9.35
CA GLN A 88 20.54 2.26 -9.20
C GLN A 88 19.46 1.18 -9.10
N SER A 89 18.36 1.46 -8.41
CA SER A 89 17.29 0.49 -8.15
C SER A 89 16.19 0.51 -9.22
N LEU A 90 16.15 1.53 -10.08
CA LEU A 90 15.07 1.72 -11.06
C LEU A 90 14.91 0.52 -12.02
N PRO A 91 15.97 -0.07 -12.61
CA PRO A 91 15.82 -1.24 -13.48
C PRO A 91 15.20 -2.44 -12.73
N ILE A 92 15.62 -2.67 -11.48
CA ILE A 92 15.10 -3.76 -10.64
C ILE A 92 13.63 -3.49 -10.29
N ILE A 93 13.28 -2.23 -9.95
CA ILE A 93 11.92 -1.82 -9.67
C ILE A 93 11.01 -2.06 -10.89
N VAL A 94 11.43 -1.60 -12.07
CA VAL A 94 10.64 -1.75 -13.31
C VAL A 94 10.44 -3.23 -13.65
N THR A 95 11.50 -4.04 -13.59
CA THR A 95 11.40 -5.47 -13.86
C THR A 95 10.51 -6.20 -12.86
N THR A 96 10.61 -5.92 -11.57
CA THR A 96 9.75 -6.54 -10.55
C THR A 96 8.29 -6.12 -10.68
N ILE A 97 8.01 -4.85 -11.01
CA ILE A 97 6.66 -4.37 -11.30
C ILE A 97 6.09 -5.09 -12.53
N ALA A 98 6.83 -5.11 -13.63
CA ALA A 98 6.40 -5.76 -14.86
C ALA A 98 6.12 -7.27 -14.63
N THR A 99 7.04 -7.97 -13.96
CA THR A 99 6.88 -9.40 -13.65
C THR A 99 5.63 -9.64 -12.80
N SER A 100 5.41 -8.83 -11.75
CA SER A 100 4.24 -8.98 -10.89
C SER A 100 2.92 -8.79 -11.65
N LEU A 101 2.83 -7.75 -12.48
CA LEU A 101 1.62 -7.46 -13.27
C LEU A 101 1.38 -8.52 -14.35
N ILE A 102 2.44 -8.96 -15.05
CA ILE A 102 2.35 -10.02 -16.06
C ILE A 102 1.92 -11.33 -15.40
N LEU A 103 2.53 -11.69 -14.27
CA LEU A 103 2.20 -12.93 -13.56
C LEU A 103 0.74 -12.89 -13.05
N ALA A 104 0.30 -11.79 -12.48
CA ALA A 104 -1.09 -11.62 -12.07
C ALA A 104 -2.06 -11.79 -13.23
N TYR A 105 -1.76 -11.19 -14.40
CA TYR A 105 -2.57 -11.37 -15.61
C TYR A 105 -2.58 -12.81 -16.11
N VAL A 106 -1.43 -13.48 -16.15
CA VAL A 106 -1.32 -14.88 -16.57
C VAL A 106 -2.11 -15.80 -15.63
N LEU A 107 -1.94 -15.62 -14.31
CA LEU A 107 -2.70 -16.39 -13.32
C LEU A 107 -4.21 -16.13 -13.40
N HIS A 108 -4.64 -14.89 -13.65
CA HIS A 108 -6.04 -14.58 -13.93
C HIS A 108 -6.58 -15.43 -15.06
N LYS A 109 -5.83 -15.56 -16.16
CA LYS A 109 -6.25 -16.33 -17.34
C LYS A 109 -6.23 -17.84 -17.10
N ILE A 110 -5.20 -18.37 -16.46
CA ILE A 110 -5.03 -19.82 -16.25
C ILE A 110 -5.95 -20.33 -15.14
N MET A 111 -6.03 -19.62 -14.04
CA MET A 111 -6.77 -20.04 -12.85
C MET A 111 -8.19 -19.48 -12.78
N HIS A 112 -8.61 -18.69 -13.78
CA HIS A 112 -9.93 -18.05 -13.84
C HIS A 112 -10.24 -17.18 -12.60
N ILE A 113 -9.22 -16.56 -12.01
CA ILE A 113 -9.38 -15.65 -10.86
C ILE A 113 -10.16 -14.41 -11.32
N PRO A 114 -11.10 -13.86 -10.52
CA PRO A 114 -11.80 -12.62 -10.86
C PRO A 114 -10.82 -11.49 -11.22
N GLY A 115 -11.13 -10.76 -12.30
CA GLY A 115 -10.21 -9.76 -12.86
C GLY A 115 -9.84 -8.63 -11.90
N ASN A 116 -10.81 -8.16 -11.11
CA ASN A 116 -10.54 -7.12 -10.12
C ASN A 116 -9.58 -7.62 -9.02
N ILE A 117 -9.83 -8.82 -8.47
CA ILE A 117 -8.96 -9.41 -7.43
C ILE A 117 -7.55 -9.58 -7.97
N SER A 118 -7.41 -10.16 -9.16
CA SER A 118 -6.10 -10.35 -9.79
C SER A 118 -5.38 -9.01 -10.03
N THR A 119 -6.11 -8.00 -10.51
CA THR A 119 -5.55 -6.66 -10.72
C THR A 119 -5.11 -6.03 -9.40
N LEU A 120 -5.93 -6.10 -8.35
CA LEU A 120 -5.61 -5.55 -7.03
C LEU A 120 -4.39 -6.26 -6.41
N VAL A 121 -4.34 -7.59 -6.47
CA VAL A 121 -3.19 -8.37 -5.97
C VAL A 121 -1.94 -8.07 -6.80
N GLY A 122 -2.06 -8.00 -8.12
CA GLY A 122 -0.95 -7.67 -9.01
C GLY A 122 -0.38 -6.27 -8.74
N VAL A 123 -1.24 -5.27 -8.62
CA VAL A 123 -0.83 -3.89 -8.29
C VAL A 123 -0.30 -3.79 -6.86
N GLY A 124 -0.95 -4.44 -5.90
CA GLY A 124 -0.49 -4.51 -4.51
C GLY A 124 0.92 -5.12 -4.42
N SER A 125 1.15 -6.27 -5.04
CA SER A 125 2.45 -6.94 -5.08
C SER A 125 3.49 -6.14 -5.86
N SER A 126 3.07 -5.39 -6.88
CA SER A 126 3.99 -4.63 -7.73
C SER A 126 4.46 -3.32 -7.12
N ILE A 127 3.77 -2.73 -6.14
CA ILE A 127 4.07 -1.38 -5.64
C ILE A 127 4.34 -1.37 -4.12
N CYS A 128 3.29 -1.18 -3.31
CA CYS A 128 3.42 -0.97 -1.86
C CYS A 128 2.32 -1.64 -1.04
N GLY A 129 1.75 -2.72 -1.55
CA GLY A 129 0.75 -3.50 -0.83
C GLY A 129 -0.59 -2.79 -0.70
N GLY A 130 -1.07 -2.63 0.51
CA GLY A 130 -2.38 -2.06 0.82
C GLY A 130 -2.62 -0.66 0.25
N SER A 131 -1.59 0.22 0.26
CA SER A 131 -1.72 1.58 -0.30
C SER A 131 -1.98 1.57 -1.81
N ALA A 132 -1.33 0.65 -2.54
CA ALA A 132 -1.53 0.50 -3.97
C ALA A 132 -2.92 -0.09 -4.29
N ILE A 133 -3.39 -1.07 -3.49
CA ILE A 133 -4.76 -1.59 -3.56
C ILE A 133 -5.76 -0.46 -3.31
N ALA A 134 -5.54 0.33 -2.25
CA ALA A 134 -6.37 1.48 -1.89
C ALA A 134 -6.52 2.51 -3.02
N ALA A 135 -5.40 2.81 -3.69
CA ALA A 135 -5.38 3.74 -4.81
C ALA A 135 -6.06 3.15 -6.06
N THR A 136 -5.97 1.85 -6.27
CA THR A 136 -6.46 1.18 -7.48
C THR A 136 -7.94 0.82 -7.38
N ALA A 137 -8.41 0.40 -6.21
CA ALA A 137 -9.78 -0.08 -6.00
C ALA A 137 -10.85 0.88 -6.54
N PRO A 138 -10.85 2.20 -6.23
CA PRO A 138 -11.83 3.14 -6.77
C PRO A 138 -11.67 3.40 -8.26
N VAL A 139 -10.50 3.13 -8.84
CA VAL A 139 -10.23 3.31 -10.27
C VAL A 139 -10.86 2.21 -11.11
N ILE A 140 -10.86 0.98 -10.59
CA ILE A 140 -11.43 -0.18 -11.28
C ILE A 140 -12.83 -0.54 -10.81
N ASP A 141 -13.46 0.30 -9.95
CA ASP A 141 -14.76 0.05 -9.32
C ASP A 141 -14.81 -1.31 -8.60
N ALA A 142 -13.75 -1.66 -7.88
CA ALA A 142 -13.70 -2.90 -7.11
C ALA A 142 -14.65 -2.86 -5.91
N ASP A 143 -15.24 -4.00 -5.60
CA ASP A 143 -16.12 -4.16 -4.44
C ASP A 143 -15.31 -4.28 -3.15
N ASP A 144 -15.94 -3.96 -2.02
CA ASP A 144 -15.30 -3.99 -0.69
C ASP A 144 -14.76 -5.40 -0.34
N ASP A 145 -15.46 -6.46 -0.76
CA ASP A 145 -15.02 -7.85 -0.56
C ASP A 145 -13.78 -8.20 -1.41
N GLU A 146 -13.71 -7.72 -2.65
CA GLU A 146 -12.54 -7.89 -3.53
C GLU A 146 -11.31 -7.18 -2.96
N VAL A 147 -11.51 -5.97 -2.42
CA VAL A 147 -10.46 -5.18 -1.75
C VAL A 147 -9.97 -5.91 -0.50
N ALA A 148 -10.88 -6.41 0.33
CA ALA A 148 -10.54 -7.13 1.55
C ALA A 148 -9.76 -8.42 1.26
N GLN A 149 -10.15 -9.19 0.24
CA GLN A 149 -9.43 -10.38 -0.18
C GLN A 149 -8.02 -10.05 -0.67
N ALA A 150 -7.87 -9.05 -1.53
CA ALA A 150 -6.57 -8.63 -2.05
C ALA A 150 -5.64 -8.15 -0.92
N ILE A 151 -6.15 -7.34 0.00
CA ILE A 151 -5.40 -6.86 1.16
C ILE A 151 -4.96 -8.03 2.04
N SER A 152 -5.86 -8.96 2.34
CA SER A 152 -5.58 -10.13 3.18
C SER A 152 -4.42 -10.97 2.61
N VAL A 153 -4.46 -11.25 1.31
CA VAL A 153 -3.39 -12.00 0.61
C VAL A 153 -2.06 -11.27 0.72
N ILE A 154 -2.04 -9.98 0.42
CA ILE A 154 -0.82 -9.17 0.43
C ILE A 154 -0.20 -9.12 1.83
N PHE A 155 -0.99 -8.86 2.87
CA PHE A 155 -0.45 -8.78 4.23
C PHE A 155 -0.02 -10.14 4.77
N PHE A 156 -0.73 -11.21 4.44
CA PHE A 156 -0.34 -12.56 4.82
C PHE A 156 1.05 -12.92 4.24
N PHE A 157 1.27 -12.68 2.95
CA PHE A 157 2.58 -12.95 2.34
C PHE A 157 3.67 -11.98 2.79
N ASN A 158 3.34 -10.74 3.13
CA ASN A 158 4.29 -9.80 3.73
C ASN A 158 4.77 -10.26 5.11
N MET A 159 3.89 -10.82 5.92
CA MET A 159 4.26 -11.40 7.21
C MET A 159 5.23 -12.58 7.02
N ILE A 160 4.92 -13.49 6.10
CA ILE A 160 5.80 -14.60 5.75
C ILE A 160 7.16 -14.08 5.25
N ALA A 161 7.16 -13.09 4.37
CA ALA A 161 8.38 -12.49 3.84
C ALA A 161 9.24 -11.85 4.94
N ALA A 162 8.62 -11.12 5.88
CA ALA A 162 9.34 -10.48 6.98
C ALA A 162 10.07 -11.50 7.88
N LEU A 163 9.49 -12.70 8.05
CA LEU A 163 10.08 -13.78 8.83
C LEU A 163 11.15 -14.56 8.07
N LEU A 164 10.90 -14.88 6.80
CA LEU A 164 11.73 -15.81 6.04
C LEU A 164 12.85 -15.13 5.25
N PHE A 165 12.68 -13.90 4.77
CA PHE A 165 13.63 -13.27 3.87
C PHE A 165 15.00 -12.97 4.49
N PRO A 166 15.14 -12.59 5.78
CA PRO A 166 16.46 -12.46 6.38
C PRO A 166 17.25 -13.77 6.36
N THR A 167 16.60 -14.89 6.67
CA THR A 167 17.24 -16.22 6.61
C THR A 167 17.56 -16.65 5.17
N LEU A 168 16.59 -16.46 4.26
CA LEU A 168 16.79 -16.75 2.84
C LEU A 168 17.90 -15.90 2.23
N GLY A 169 18.02 -14.62 2.63
CA GLY A 169 19.09 -13.73 2.20
C GLY A 169 20.47 -14.27 2.53
N GLY A 170 20.64 -14.83 3.74
CA GLY A 170 21.87 -15.50 4.14
C GLY A 170 22.19 -16.75 3.28
N ILE A 171 21.17 -17.56 3.02
CA ILE A 171 21.31 -18.76 2.16
C ILE A 171 21.64 -18.40 0.71
N LEU A 172 21.02 -17.33 0.18
CA LEU A 172 21.24 -16.84 -1.17
C LEU A 172 22.59 -16.12 -1.35
N GLY A 173 23.34 -15.89 -0.28
CA GLY A 173 24.68 -15.29 -0.31
C GLY A 173 24.68 -13.78 -0.51
N PHE A 174 23.64 -13.05 -0.04
CA PHE A 174 23.71 -11.60 0.01
C PHE A 174 24.86 -11.13 0.90
N SER A 175 25.48 -9.99 0.53
CA SER A 175 26.59 -9.43 1.29
C SER A 175 26.20 -9.16 2.75
N THR A 176 26.95 -9.72 3.68
CA THR A 176 26.78 -9.54 5.13
C THR A 176 27.61 -8.36 5.67
N THR A 177 28.46 -7.75 4.82
CA THR A 177 29.29 -6.60 5.17
C THR A 177 28.74 -5.28 4.63
N SER A 178 27.76 -5.35 3.72
CA SER A 178 27.09 -4.19 3.13
C SER A 178 25.59 -4.45 3.12
N GLY A 179 24.82 -3.52 3.65
CA GLY A 179 23.35 -3.57 3.65
C GLY A 179 22.71 -3.28 2.28
N GLU A 180 23.50 -2.92 1.25
CA GLU A 180 22.98 -2.38 0.01
C GLU A 180 22.18 -3.41 -0.80
N SER A 181 22.75 -4.57 -1.08
CA SER A 181 22.11 -5.59 -1.92
C SER A 181 20.87 -6.18 -1.26
N PHE A 182 20.94 -6.51 0.03
CA PHE A 182 19.76 -7.00 0.76
C PHE A 182 18.71 -5.90 0.96
N GLY A 183 19.13 -4.64 1.14
CA GLY A 183 18.24 -3.49 1.20
C GLY A 183 17.43 -3.29 -0.09
N ILE A 184 18.06 -3.43 -1.27
CA ILE A 184 17.37 -3.40 -2.57
C ILE A 184 16.38 -4.57 -2.67
N PHE A 185 16.81 -5.77 -2.29
CA PHE A 185 15.95 -6.96 -2.29
C PHE A 185 14.75 -6.77 -1.37
N ALA A 186 14.95 -6.42 -0.10
CA ALA A 186 13.86 -6.20 0.86
C ALA A 186 12.89 -5.09 0.40
N GLY A 187 13.41 -3.97 -0.10
CA GLY A 187 12.60 -2.86 -0.60
C GLY A 187 11.76 -3.20 -1.84
N THR A 188 12.21 -4.15 -2.66
CA THR A 188 11.50 -4.56 -3.89
C THR A 188 10.65 -5.81 -3.71
N ALA A 189 11.06 -6.78 -2.89
CA ALA A 189 10.36 -8.06 -2.74
C ALA A 189 9.27 -8.02 -1.67
N VAL A 190 9.45 -7.24 -0.61
CA VAL A 190 8.44 -7.06 0.44
C VAL A 190 7.54 -5.87 0.10
N ASN A 191 6.22 -6.00 0.23
CA ASN A 191 5.31 -4.98 -0.30
C ASN A 191 4.92 -3.92 0.72
N ASP A 192 4.60 -4.26 1.95
CA ASP A 192 4.25 -3.29 2.98
C ASP A 192 5.48 -2.67 3.65
N THR A 193 5.39 -1.36 3.96
CA THR A 193 6.52 -0.60 4.53
C THR A 193 6.93 -1.12 5.91
N SER A 194 5.98 -1.53 6.76
CA SER A 194 6.29 -2.07 8.09
C SER A 194 7.02 -3.41 8.00
N SER A 195 6.59 -4.27 7.07
CA SER A 195 7.26 -5.54 6.80
C SER A 195 8.64 -5.36 6.17
N VAL A 196 8.81 -4.36 5.28
CA VAL A 196 10.14 -3.96 4.76
C VAL A 196 11.06 -3.53 5.89
N THR A 197 10.55 -2.67 6.78
CA THR A 197 11.31 -2.19 7.95
C THR A 197 11.72 -3.36 8.84
N ALA A 198 10.79 -4.26 9.17
CA ALA A 198 11.08 -5.44 9.98
C ALA A 198 12.15 -6.34 9.32
N THR A 199 11.99 -6.64 8.03
CA THR A 199 12.93 -7.47 7.25
C THR A 199 14.34 -6.87 7.24
N ALA A 200 14.44 -5.57 6.92
CA ALA A 200 15.73 -4.90 6.80
C ALA A 200 16.40 -4.67 8.17
N SER A 201 15.63 -4.30 9.21
CA SER A 201 16.17 -4.15 10.56
C SER A 201 16.63 -5.48 11.15
N THR A 202 15.96 -6.59 10.82
CA THR A 202 16.41 -7.92 11.22
C THR A 202 17.76 -8.25 10.58
N TRP A 203 17.96 -7.93 9.29
CA TRP A 203 19.23 -8.10 8.61
C TRP A 203 20.34 -7.24 9.24
N ASP A 204 20.05 -5.94 9.48
CA ASP A 204 20.99 -5.04 10.16
C ASP A 204 21.39 -5.55 11.54
N SER A 205 20.43 -6.11 12.31
CA SER A 205 20.69 -6.70 13.63
C SER A 205 21.54 -7.97 13.57
N LEU A 206 21.27 -8.85 12.59
CA LEU A 206 22.00 -10.10 12.42
C LEU A 206 23.49 -9.88 12.07
N TYR A 207 23.77 -8.85 11.26
CA TYR A 207 25.10 -8.59 10.71
C TYR A 207 25.76 -7.31 11.23
N HIS A 208 25.18 -6.67 12.25
CA HIS A 208 25.71 -5.47 12.90
C HIS A 208 25.96 -4.30 11.95
N LEU A 209 25.05 -4.08 10.98
CA LEU A 209 25.18 -3.04 9.95
C LEU A 209 24.59 -1.68 10.34
N GLY A 210 24.17 -1.51 11.60
CA GLY A 210 23.53 -0.28 12.08
C GLY A 210 22.15 -0.10 11.48
N SER A 211 21.98 0.85 10.54
CA SER A 211 20.72 1.09 9.80
C SER A 211 20.91 1.05 8.28
N ALA A 212 22.06 0.59 7.80
CA ALA A 212 22.42 0.69 6.38
C ALA A 212 21.44 -0.04 5.45
N THR A 213 21.02 -1.24 5.84
CA THR A 213 20.02 -2.02 5.09
C THR A 213 18.65 -1.37 5.16
N LEU A 214 18.25 -0.92 6.34
CA LEU A 214 16.96 -0.28 6.58
C LEU A 214 16.81 0.99 5.72
N ASP A 215 17.80 1.87 5.74
CA ASP A 215 17.78 3.13 5.02
C ASP A 215 17.69 2.89 3.50
N LYS A 216 18.46 1.93 2.98
CA LYS A 216 18.41 1.54 1.57
C LYS A 216 17.05 0.93 1.21
N ALA A 217 16.55 -0.02 2.00
CA ALA A 217 15.27 -0.69 1.74
C ALA A 217 14.09 0.27 1.73
N VAL A 218 14.04 1.20 2.70
CA VAL A 218 12.99 2.22 2.78
C VAL A 218 13.05 3.16 1.59
N THR A 219 14.23 3.60 1.18
CA THR A 219 14.39 4.50 0.02
C THR A 219 13.95 3.82 -1.28
N VAL A 220 14.37 2.58 -1.51
CA VAL A 220 13.93 1.77 -2.66
C VAL A 220 12.41 1.59 -2.65
N LYS A 221 11.83 1.34 -1.48
CA LYS A 221 10.39 1.20 -1.31
C LYS A 221 9.64 2.49 -1.64
N LEU A 222 10.11 3.64 -1.17
CA LEU A 222 9.51 4.94 -1.46
C LEU A 222 9.57 5.25 -2.96
N THR A 223 10.71 4.97 -3.62
CA THR A 223 10.85 5.10 -5.08
C THR A 223 9.81 4.26 -5.81
N ARG A 224 9.64 2.99 -5.41
CA ARG A 224 8.64 2.08 -6.00
C ARG A 224 7.20 2.58 -5.80
N THR A 225 6.92 3.26 -4.71
CA THR A 225 5.60 3.81 -4.41
C THR A 225 5.15 4.86 -5.45
N LEU A 226 6.07 5.57 -6.10
CA LEU A 226 5.73 6.49 -7.20
C LEU A 226 5.06 5.80 -8.38
N ALA A 227 5.26 4.50 -8.56
CA ALA A 227 4.61 3.73 -9.62
C ALA A 227 3.07 3.67 -9.46
N ILE A 228 2.51 4.05 -8.31
CA ILE A 228 1.07 4.24 -8.14
C ILE A 228 0.53 5.16 -9.23
N ILE A 229 1.23 6.26 -9.52
CA ILE A 229 0.77 7.28 -10.46
C ILE A 229 0.56 6.71 -11.87
N PRO A 230 1.61 6.21 -12.56
CA PRO A 230 1.45 5.72 -13.92
C PRO A 230 0.55 4.49 -14.01
N ILE A 231 0.58 3.59 -13.02
CA ILE A 231 -0.22 2.36 -13.04
C ILE A 231 -1.71 2.68 -12.88
N THR A 232 -2.08 3.51 -11.90
CA THR A 232 -3.49 3.88 -11.71
C THR A 232 -4.04 4.71 -12.87
N LEU A 233 -3.23 5.58 -13.47
CA LEU A 233 -3.62 6.30 -14.69
C LEU A 233 -3.81 5.37 -15.88
N ALA A 234 -2.91 4.39 -16.08
CA ALA A 234 -3.06 3.38 -17.14
C ALA A 234 -4.34 2.55 -16.97
N LEU A 235 -4.63 2.10 -15.74
CA LEU A 235 -5.85 1.36 -15.43
C LEU A 235 -7.11 2.22 -15.62
N ALA A 236 -7.10 3.49 -15.22
CA ALA A 236 -8.19 4.43 -15.45
C ALA A 236 -8.45 4.60 -16.96
N PHE A 237 -7.39 4.72 -17.77
CA PHE A 237 -7.49 4.84 -19.21
C PHE A 237 -8.06 3.56 -19.86
N ILE A 238 -7.56 2.37 -19.48
CA ILE A 238 -8.05 1.08 -19.96
C ILE A 238 -9.53 0.91 -19.63
N ARG A 239 -9.94 1.20 -18.39
CA ARG A 239 -11.33 1.10 -17.94
C ARG A 239 -12.25 2.02 -18.74
N THR A 240 -11.82 3.26 -18.94
CA THR A 240 -12.55 4.26 -19.74
C THR A 240 -12.75 3.80 -21.18
N ARG A 241 -11.71 3.22 -21.78
CA ARG A 241 -11.78 2.71 -23.16
C ARG A 241 -12.76 1.52 -23.26
N SER A 242 -12.78 0.64 -22.27
CA SER A 242 -13.73 -0.46 -22.20
C SER A 242 -15.18 0.03 -22.09
N GLN A 243 -15.44 0.99 -21.18
CA GLN A 243 -16.77 1.58 -21.01
C GLN A 243 -17.28 2.32 -22.26
N LYS A 244 -16.38 2.99 -22.99
CA LYS A 244 -16.72 3.58 -24.30
C LYS A 244 -17.09 2.54 -25.33
N ALA A 245 -16.40 1.42 -25.38
CA ALA A 245 -16.71 0.31 -26.29
C ALA A 245 -18.08 -0.32 -26.02
N GLU A 246 -18.53 -0.28 -24.76
CA GLU A 246 -19.87 -0.72 -24.32
C GLU A 246 -20.97 0.33 -24.56
N GLY A 247 -20.66 1.47 -25.22
CA GLY A 247 -21.63 2.53 -25.52
C GLY A 247 -22.05 3.40 -24.31
N LYS A 248 -21.38 3.28 -23.17
CA LYS A 248 -21.63 4.09 -21.99
C LYS A 248 -21.07 5.50 -22.15
N LYS A 249 -21.85 6.52 -21.78
CA LYS A 249 -21.36 7.90 -21.73
C LYS A 249 -20.29 8.03 -20.64
N VAL A 250 -19.07 8.30 -21.05
CA VAL A 250 -17.94 8.48 -20.13
C VAL A 250 -17.81 9.95 -19.76
N GLU A 251 -17.98 10.26 -18.49
CA GLU A 251 -17.70 11.59 -17.96
C GLU A 251 -16.19 11.77 -17.79
N LEU A 252 -15.60 12.70 -18.53
CA LEU A 252 -14.17 13.04 -18.47
C LEU A 252 -13.66 13.32 -17.05
N LYS A 253 -14.50 13.85 -16.16
CA LYS A 253 -14.19 14.07 -14.74
C LYS A 253 -13.94 12.78 -13.95
N LYS A 254 -14.49 11.64 -14.38
CA LYS A 254 -14.27 10.33 -13.75
C LYS A 254 -13.01 9.62 -14.25
N ILE A 255 -12.40 10.09 -15.35
CA ILE A 255 -11.22 9.48 -15.95
C ILE A 255 -9.98 9.71 -15.08
N PHE A 256 -9.87 10.89 -14.45
CA PHE A 256 -8.72 11.24 -13.64
C PHE A 256 -9.08 11.20 -12.15
N PRO A 257 -8.55 10.23 -11.40
CA PRO A 257 -8.83 10.14 -9.96
C PRO A 257 -8.19 11.33 -9.24
N MET A 258 -8.99 12.31 -8.82
CA MET A 258 -8.50 13.56 -8.21
C MET A 258 -7.61 13.35 -6.98
N PHE A 259 -7.82 12.26 -6.23
CA PHE A 259 -6.97 11.95 -5.09
C PHE A 259 -5.51 11.67 -5.49
N ILE A 260 -5.26 11.19 -6.72
CA ILE A 260 -3.88 10.99 -7.25
C ILE A 260 -3.22 12.35 -7.50
N LEU A 261 -3.97 13.33 -8.03
CA LEU A 261 -3.45 14.69 -8.17
C LEU A 261 -3.04 15.27 -6.81
N TYR A 262 -3.89 15.12 -5.80
CA TYR A 262 -3.57 15.58 -4.45
C TYR A 262 -2.39 14.84 -3.82
N PHE A 263 -2.23 13.54 -4.09
CA PHE A 263 -1.06 12.77 -3.70
C PHE A 263 0.24 13.35 -4.31
N VAL A 264 0.22 13.66 -5.61
CA VAL A 264 1.37 14.29 -6.29
C VAL A 264 1.65 15.66 -5.71
N LEU A 265 0.63 16.49 -5.51
CA LEU A 265 0.78 17.82 -4.90
C LEU A 265 1.39 17.73 -3.50
N ALA A 266 0.95 16.78 -2.67
CA ALA A 266 1.52 16.54 -1.36
C ALA A 266 3.02 16.18 -1.43
N SER A 267 3.41 15.34 -2.40
CA SER A 267 4.82 14.97 -2.64
C SER A 267 5.66 16.16 -3.09
N VAL A 268 5.11 17.03 -3.94
CA VAL A 268 5.77 18.27 -4.39
C VAL A 268 5.94 19.23 -3.21
N ILE A 269 4.91 19.41 -2.39
CA ILE A 269 4.99 20.29 -1.19
C ILE A 269 6.12 19.82 -0.27
N THR A 270 6.19 18.52 0.03
CA THR A 270 7.26 17.96 0.86
C THR A 270 8.64 18.19 0.23
N THR A 271 8.75 17.98 -1.08
CA THR A 271 10.01 18.17 -1.80
C THR A 271 10.49 19.63 -1.73
N ILE A 272 9.59 20.59 -1.97
CA ILE A 272 9.91 22.03 -1.90
C ILE A 272 10.25 22.41 -0.46
N ALA A 273 9.46 22.00 0.53
CA ALA A 273 9.69 22.31 1.92
C ALA A 273 11.05 21.80 2.40
N THR A 274 11.41 20.56 2.07
CA THR A 274 12.72 19.99 2.42
C THR A 274 13.88 20.67 1.67
N SER A 275 13.68 21.08 0.42
CA SER A 275 14.67 21.88 -0.32
C SER A 275 14.85 23.28 0.28
N CYS A 276 13.84 23.83 0.94
CA CYS A 276 13.92 25.10 1.68
C CYS A 276 14.50 24.95 3.10
N GLY A 277 14.98 23.75 3.48
CA GLY A 277 15.62 23.49 4.78
C GLY A 277 14.64 23.08 5.90
N ILE A 278 13.36 22.85 5.60
CA ILE A 278 12.40 22.32 6.56
C ILE A 278 12.65 20.81 6.74
N SER A 279 12.81 20.36 8.00
CA SER A 279 12.98 18.92 8.27
C SER A 279 11.80 18.11 7.77
N ALA A 280 12.07 16.96 7.14
CA ALA A 280 11.04 15.99 6.73
C ALA A 280 10.21 15.47 7.91
N ASP A 281 10.72 15.58 9.14
CA ASP A 281 10.03 15.16 10.35
C ASP A 281 8.74 15.93 10.63
N VAL A 282 8.63 17.16 10.13
CA VAL A 282 7.39 17.96 10.20
C VAL A 282 6.20 17.23 9.56
N PHE A 283 6.45 16.41 8.54
CA PHE A 283 5.42 15.63 7.85
C PHE A 283 5.16 14.25 8.46
N THR A 284 5.96 13.83 9.46
CA THR A 284 5.81 12.53 10.12
C THR A 284 4.41 12.28 10.71
N PRO A 285 3.73 13.25 11.36
CA PRO A 285 2.37 13.06 11.84
C PRO A 285 1.38 12.72 10.72
N LEU A 286 1.51 13.40 9.56
CA LEU A 286 0.64 13.14 8.39
C LEU A 286 0.89 11.75 7.80
N LYS A 287 2.15 11.33 7.74
CA LYS A 287 2.54 9.98 7.32
C LYS A 287 2.00 8.90 8.28
N THR A 288 2.06 9.15 9.57
CA THR A 288 1.51 8.24 10.60
C THR A 288 -0.01 8.15 10.49
N LEU A 289 -0.68 9.27 10.29
CA LEU A 289 -2.13 9.33 10.07
C LEU A 289 -2.54 8.60 8.78
N SER A 290 -1.75 8.74 7.70
CA SER A 290 -1.95 7.96 6.46
C SER A 290 -1.91 6.47 6.73
N LYS A 291 -0.90 5.99 7.46
CA LYS A 291 -0.79 4.56 7.83
C LYS A 291 -1.99 4.10 8.64
N PHE A 292 -2.44 4.90 9.59
CA PHE A 292 -3.62 4.59 10.40
C PHE A 292 -4.90 4.53 9.56
N PHE A 293 -5.06 5.37 8.54
CA PHE A 293 -6.23 5.37 7.66
C PHE A 293 -6.25 4.22 6.64
N ILE A 294 -5.09 3.69 6.25
CA ILE A 294 -4.99 2.50 5.37
C ILE A 294 -5.40 1.24 6.12
N PHE A 295 -5.28 1.28 7.39
CA PHE A 295 -5.57 0.27 8.36
C PHE A 295 -7.07 0.13 8.67
#